data_abbf770b2b667795d0848f3e636aae8a
#
_entry.id   abbf770b2b667795d0848f3e636aae8a
#
_cell.length_a   1.000
_cell.length_b   1.000
_cell.length_c   1.000
_cell.angle_alpha   90.00
_cell.angle_beta   90.00
_cell.angle_gamma   90.00
#
_symmetry.space_group_name_H-M   'P 1'
#
loop_
_entity.id
_entity.type
_entity.pdbx_description
1 polymer ?
#
loop_
_entity_poly.entity_id
_entity_poly.type
_entity_poly.pdbx_seq_one_letter_code
_entity_poly.pdbx_strand_id
1 'polypeptide(L)'
;MAAHQVNVYFWLIDAIASGHLTRQDINSRWSRCRYNDDHEDEIPERRFHRYKQEIEEIFDVEIKCDRARGCVYYIENKNDMNGGASRKWLLNAMSVHSMLDQAQDMSENILYEDIPLGTQYLTSIVDAIRTRTQLKVTYHNFVRNETN
;
A
#
# COMPACT_ATOMS: atom_id res chain seq x y z
N MET A 1 -16.61 -3.76 -2.61
CA MET A 1 -15.39 -4.54 -2.87
C MET A 1 -15.08 -5.34 -1.62
N ALA A 2 -14.83 -6.63 -1.71
CA ALA A 2 -14.52 -7.43 -0.53
C ALA A 2 -13.13 -7.05 0.01
N ALA A 3 -12.97 -6.92 1.32
CA ALA A 3 -11.69 -6.56 1.97
C ALA A 3 -10.54 -7.48 1.51
N HIS A 4 -10.83 -8.75 1.32
CA HIS A 4 -9.90 -9.75 0.77
C HIS A 4 -9.29 -9.34 -0.58
N GLN A 5 -10.12 -8.87 -1.53
CA GLN A 5 -9.66 -8.47 -2.87
C GLN A 5 -8.70 -7.28 -2.83
N VAL A 6 -8.96 -6.33 -1.95
CA VAL A 6 -8.08 -5.17 -1.73
C VAL A 6 -6.71 -5.62 -1.22
N ASN A 7 -6.67 -6.58 -0.30
CA ASN A 7 -5.42 -7.14 0.21
C ASN A 7 -4.60 -7.85 -0.90
N VAL A 8 -5.27 -8.53 -1.83
CA VAL A 8 -4.62 -9.12 -3.01
C VAL A 8 -3.99 -8.04 -3.89
N TYR A 9 -4.67 -6.90 -4.08
CA TYR A 9 -4.11 -5.79 -4.86
C TYR A 9 -2.87 -5.18 -4.20
N PHE A 10 -2.91 -4.96 -2.87
CA PHE A 10 -1.73 -4.49 -2.15
C PHE A 10 -0.57 -5.45 -2.24
N TRP A 11 -0.84 -6.74 -2.01
CA TRP A 11 0.17 -7.76 -2.16
C TRP A 11 0.81 -7.73 -3.56
N LEU A 12 0.00 -7.59 -4.62
CA LEU A 12 0.49 -7.56 -6.00
C LEU A 12 1.32 -6.28 -6.27
N ILE A 13 0.87 -5.12 -5.78
CA ILE A 13 1.61 -3.86 -5.87
C ILE A 13 2.96 -3.99 -5.16
N ASP A 14 2.96 -4.49 -3.92
CA ASP A 14 4.17 -4.65 -3.12
C ASP A 14 5.15 -5.64 -3.76
N ALA A 15 4.65 -6.78 -4.25
CA ALA A 15 5.46 -7.75 -4.96
C ALA A 15 6.16 -7.14 -6.18
N ILE A 16 5.44 -6.39 -7.02
CA ILE A 16 6.00 -5.76 -8.22
C ILE A 16 6.91 -4.57 -7.87
N ALA A 17 6.57 -3.80 -6.85
CA ALA A 17 7.37 -2.65 -6.39
C ALA A 17 8.72 -3.09 -5.77
N SER A 18 8.77 -4.29 -5.17
CA SER A 18 9.99 -4.83 -4.57
C SER A 18 11.07 -5.22 -5.58
N GLY A 19 10.75 -5.27 -6.87
CA GLY A 19 11.72 -5.62 -7.92
C GLY A 19 11.07 -5.86 -9.28
N HIS A 20 11.91 -6.02 -10.27
CA HIS A 20 11.49 -6.36 -11.63
C HIS A 20 11.16 -7.86 -11.69
N LEU A 21 9.89 -8.24 -11.63
CA LEU A 21 9.43 -9.62 -11.56
C LEU A 21 8.88 -10.11 -12.90
N THR A 22 9.26 -11.31 -13.28
CA THR A 22 8.59 -12.04 -14.36
C THR A 22 7.23 -12.57 -13.88
N ARG A 23 6.40 -12.99 -14.83
CA ARG A 23 5.12 -13.62 -14.51
C ARG A 23 5.32 -14.88 -13.64
N GLN A 24 6.40 -15.61 -13.88
CA GLN A 24 6.75 -16.82 -13.17
C GLN A 24 7.15 -16.54 -11.71
N ASP A 25 7.90 -15.43 -11.49
CA ASP A 25 8.27 -14.99 -10.16
C ASP A 25 7.03 -14.55 -9.35
N ILE A 26 6.09 -13.85 -9.99
CA ILE A 26 4.83 -13.45 -9.36
C ILE A 26 4.02 -14.69 -8.96
N ASN A 27 3.90 -15.69 -9.83
CA ASN A 27 3.19 -16.93 -9.53
C ASN A 27 3.87 -17.70 -8.40
N SER A 28 5.20 -17.79 -8.39
CA SER A 28 5.96 -18.43 -7.32
C SER A 28 5.78 -17.77 -5.95
N ARG A 29 5.56 -16.46 -5.93
CA ARG A 29 5.20 -15.73 -4.71
C ARG A 29 3.73 -15.91 -4.36
N TRP A 30 2.84 -15.99 -5.36
CA TRP A 30 1.41 -16.21 -5.17
C TRP A 30 1.11 -17.53 -4.49
N SER A 31 1.76 -18.62 -4.90
CA SER A 31 1.56 -19.95 -4.31
C SER A 31 1.82 -20.00 -2.80
N ARG A 32 2.59 -19.03 -2.27
CA ARG A 32 2.92 -18.90 -0.85
C ARG A 32 2.20 -17.73 -0.18
N CYS A 33 1.34 -17.04 -0.94
CA CYS A 33 0.65 -15.85 -0.45
C CYS A 33 -0.48 -16.24 0.52
N ARG A 34 -0.57 -15.58 1.66
CA ARG A 34 -1.65 -15.78 2.64
C ARG A 34 -3.05 -15.46 2.10
N TYR A 35 -3.12 -14.65 1.03
CA TYR A 35 -4.38 -14.27 0.38
C TYR A 35 -4.76 -15.23 -0.76
N ASN A 36 -4.03 -16.30 -0.93
CA ASN A 36 -4.30 -17.38 -1.87
C ASN A 36 -5.11 -18.48 -1.16
N ASP A 37 -6.37 -18.20 -0.86
CA ASP A 37 -7.24 -19.10 -0.09
C ASP A 37 -7.50 -20.41 -0.81
N ASP A 38 -7.51 -20.39 -2.14
CA ASP A 38 -7.74 -21.57 -2.98
C ASP A 38 -6.46 -22.38 -3.21
N HIS A 39 -5.32 -21.97 -2.65
CA HIS A 39 -4.01 -22.61 -2.83
C HIS A 39 -3.64 -22.86 -4.30
N GLU A 40 -3.97 -21.91 -5.16
CA GLU A 40 -3.64 -21.96 -6.59
C GLU A 40 -2.12 -21.81 -6.80
N ASP A 41 -1.55 -22.59 -7.72
CA ASP A 41 -0.13 -22.48 -8.06
C ASP A 41 0.17 -21.20 -8.84
N GLU A 42 -0.82 -20.65 -9.55
CA GLU A 42 -0.68 -19.44 -10.35
C GLU A 42 -1.97 -18.59 -10.36
N ILE A 43 -1.81 -17.29 -10.57
CA ILE A 43 -2.94 -16.42 -10.87
C ILE A 43 -3.30 -16.61 -12.35
N PRO A 44 -4.52 -17.03 -12.73
CA PRO A 44 -4.91 -17.14 -14.13
C PRO A 44 -4.70 -15.83 -14.89
N GLU A 45 -4.27 -15.91 -16.15
CA GLU A 45 -3.90 -14.74 -16.95
C GLU A 45 -5.02 -13.69 -17.01
N ARG A 46 -6.26 -14.13 -17.24
CA ARG A 46 -7.44 -13.26 -17.27
C ARG A 46 -7.64 -12.52 -15.94
N ARG A 47 -7.44 -13.22 -14.80
CA ARG A 47 -7.55 -12.63 -13.45
C ARG A 47 -6.43 -11.63 -13.20
N PHE A 48 -5.21 -11.94 -13.60
CA PHE A 48 -4.07 -11.04 -13.48
C PHE A 48 -4.26 -9.74 -14.26
N HIS A 49 -4.74 -9.81 -15.50
CA HIS A 49 -5.05 -8.62 -16.29
C HIS A 49 -6.15 -7.77 -15.65
N ARG A 50 -7.19 -8.40 -15.12
CA ARG A 50 -8.24 -7.71 -14.38
C ARG A 50 -7.68 -7.01 -13.13
N TYR A 51 -6.84 -7.67 -12.35
CA TYR A 51 -6.20 -7.06 -11.17
C TYR A 51 -5.37 -5.85 -11.53
N LYS A 52 -4.61 -5.92 -12.62
CA LYS A 52 -3.84 -4.75 -13.11
C LYS A 52 -4.74 -3.57 -13.43
N GLN A 53 -5.83 -3.78 -14.15
CA GLN A 53 -6.78 -2.72 -14.49
C GLN A 53 -7.43 -2.11 -13.25
N GLU A 54 -7.90 -2.94 -12.34
CA GLU A 54 -8.53 -2.49 -11.10
C GLU A 54 -7.53 -1.76 -10.18
N ILE A 55 -6.26 -2.19 -10.14
CA ILE A 55 -5.19 -1.48 -9.43
C ILE A 55 -4.95 -0.10 -10.04
N GLU A 56 -4.91 -0.01 -11.37
CA GLU A 56 -4.73 1.25 -12.07
C GLU A 56 -5.89 2.23 -11.79
N GLU A 57 -7.12 1.75 -11.85
CA GLU A 57 -8.33 2.55 -11.60
C GLU A 57 -8.43 3.04 -10.15
N ILE A 58 -8.13 2.17 -9.17
CA ILE A 58 -8.34 2.45 -7.75
C ILE A 58 -7.17 3.24 -7.16
N PHE A 59 -5.94 2.84 -7.49
CA PHE A 59 -4.73 3.37 -6.85
C PHE A 59 -3.95 4.32 -7.76
N ASP A 60 -4.37 4.48 -9.02
CA ASP A 60 -3.68 5.27 -10.04
C ASP A 60 -2.20 4.85 -10.18
N VAL A 61 -1.96 3.54 -10.09
CA VAL A 61 -0.64 2.90 -10.19
C VAL A 61 -0.58 2.09 -11.46
N GLU A 62 0.25 2.50 -12.42
CA GLU A 62 0.38 1.82 -13.70
C GLU A 62 1.42 0.69 -13.63
N ILE A 63 0.96 -0.54 -13.84
CA ILE A 63 1.83 -1.73 -13.93
C ILE A 63 2.14 -2.02 -15.39
N LYS A 64 3.40 -1.82 -15.77
CA LYS A 64 3.91 -2.07 -17.12
C LYS A 64 4.68 -3.39 -17.22
N CYS A 65 4.81 -3.88 -18.46
CA CYS A 65 5.60 -5.05 -18.81
C CYS A 65 6.69 -4.67 -19.80
N ASP A 66 7.96 -4.85 -19.42
CA ASP A 66 9.11 -4.70 -20.30
C ASP A 66 9.34 -6.01 -21.05
N ARG A 67 8.90 -6.04 -22.31
CA ARG A 67 9.06 -7.22 -23.18
C ARG A 67 10.51 -7.45 -23.62
N ALA A 68 11.31 -6.38 -23.68
CA ALA A 68 12.71 -6.48 -24.06
C ALA A 68 13.55 -7.22 -23.02
N ARG A 69 13.10 -7.18 -21.76
CA ARG A 69 13.74 -7.87 -20.63
C ARG A 69 13.04 -9.19 -20.23
N GLY A 70 12.33 -9.83 -21.16
CA GLY A 70 11.66 -11.11 -20.86
C GLY A 70 10.32 -10.98 -20.15
N CYS A 71 9.53 -9.97 -20.48
CA CYS A 71 8.22 -9.68 -19.86
C CYS A 71 8.30 -9.46 -18.36
N VAL A 72 9.18 -8.57 -17.94
CA VAL A 72 9.34 -8.16 -16.55
C VAL A 72 8.33 -7.06 -16.23
N TYR A 73 7.58 -7.25 -15.16
CA TYR A 73 6.61 -6.29 -14.66
C TYR A 73 7.28 -5.27 -13.72
N TYR A 74 6.87 -4.02 -13.84
CA TYR A 74 7.34 -2.94 -12.99
C TYR A 74 6.26 -1.87 -12.84
N ILE A 75 6.39 -1.06 -11.80
CA ILE A 75 5.52 0.10 -11.59
C ILE A 75 6.16 1.31 -12.26
N GLU A 76 5.45 1.90 -13.22
CA GLU A 76 5.86 3.17 -13.78
C GLU A 76 5.50 4.29 -12.80
N ASN A 77 6.54 4.90 -12.23
CA ASN A 77 6.36 6.12 -11.45
C ASN A 77 6.04 7.26 -12.43
N LYS A 78 4.77 7.55 -12.62
CA LYS A 78 4.40 8.85 -13.17
C LYS A 78 4.92 9.90 -12.19
N ASN A 79 6.00 10.58 -12.55
CA ASN A 79 6.53 11.75 -11.85
C ASN A 79 5.54 12.91 -12.00
N ASP A 80 4.32 12.75 -11.55
CA ASP A 80 3.39 13.84 -11.40
C ASP A 80 3.73 14.59 -10.12
N MET A 81 4.27 15.78 -10.30
CA MET A 81 4.71 16.69 -9.23
C MET A 81 3.62 17.02 -8.20
N ASN A 82 2.37 16.63 -8.43
CA ASN A 82 1.23 16.98 -7.55
C ASN A 82 0.57 15.79 -6.80
N GLY A 83 0.93 14.55 -7.06
CA GLY A 83 0.26 13.39 -6.42
C GLY A 83 1.21 12.31 -5.91
N GLY A 84 2.45 12.30 -6.40
CA GLY A 84 3.38 11.19 -6.17
C GLY A 84 3.79 10.97 -4.72
N ALA A 85 3.94 12.03 -3.93
CA ALA A 85 4.35 11.92 -2.53
C ALA A 85 3.23 11.35 -1.65
N SER A 86 2.00 11.81 -1.83
CA SER A 86 0.84 11.33 -1.05
C SER A 86 0.51 9.89 -1.39
N ARG A 87 0.59 9.52 -2.66
CA ARG A 87 0.38 8.14 -3.13
C ARG A 87 1.45 7.20 -2.62
N LYS A 88 2.72 7.59 -2.73
CA LYS A 88 3.85 6.81 -2.20
C LYS A 88 3.74 6.64 -0.69
N TRP A 89 3.34 7.67 0.02
CA TRP A 89 3.06 7.60 1.45
C TRP A 89 1.92 6.63 1.75
N LEU A 90 0.82 6.69 1.02
CA LEU A 90 -0.32 5.80 1.19
C LEU A 90 0.08 4.34 0.94
N LEU A 91 0.78 4.05 -0.15
CA LEU A 91 1.28 2.71 -0.45
C LEU A 91 2.22 2.20 0.64
N ASN A 92 3.13 3.05 1.14
CA ASN A 92 4.02 2.69 2.23
C ASN A 92 3.24 2.40 3.53
N ALA A 93 2.27 3.24 3.87
CA ALA A 93 1.43 3.05 5.06
C ALA A 93 0.64 1.73 4.99
N MET A 94 0.18 1.37 3.81
CA MET A 94 -0.57 0.13 3.58
C MET A 94 0.34 -1.11 3.56
N SER A 95 1.57 -0.99 3.03
CA SER A 95 2.58 -2.05 3.15
C SER A 95 2.93 -2.33 4.61
N VAL A 96 3.06 -1.28 5.43
CA VAL A 96 3.26 -1.43 6.88
C VAL A 96 2.07 -2.14 7.53
N HIS A 97 0.83 -1.78 7.18
CA HIS A 97 -0.37 -2.45 7.70
C HIS A 97 -0.39 -3.93 7.31
N SER A 98 -0.07 -4.25 6.06
CA SER A 98 0.02 -5.65 5.60
C SER A 98 1.11 -6.44 6.34
N MET A 99 2.25 -5.81 6.64
CA MET A 99 3.30 -6.42 7.45
C MET A 99 2.86 -6.66 8.90
N LEU A 100 2.13 -5.72 9.50
CA LEU A 100 1.58 -5.86 10.85
C LEU A 100 0.52 -6.96 10.92
N ASP A 101 -0.34 -7.07 9.91
CA ASP A 101 -1.30 -8.17 9.81
C ASP A 101 -0.62 -9.53 9.70
N GLN A 102 0.50 -9.61 8.96
CA GLN A 102 1.31 -10.83 8.87
C GLN A 102 2.04 -11.14 10.19
N ALA A 103 2.32 -10.14 10.97
CA ALA A 103 2.99 -10.27 12.26
C ALA A 103 2.04 -10.58 13.43
N GLN A 104 0.72 -10.66 13.20
CA GLN A 104 -0.24 -11.01 14.26
C GLN A 104 0.06 -12.38 14.88
N ASP A 105 0.52 -13.34 14.10
CA ASP A 105 0.98 -14.65 14.58
C ASP A 105 2.30 -14.55 15.39
N MET A 106 2.99 -13.42 15.31
CA MET A 106 4.24 -13.13 16.01
C MET A 106 4.08 -12.05 17.09
N SER A 107 2.84 -11.75 17.48
CA SER A 107 2.51 -10.69 18.45
C SER A 107 3.21 -10.84 19.81
N GLU A 108 3.55 -12.07 20.20
CA GLU A 108 4.34 -12.35 21.41
C GLU A 108 5.80 -11.88 21.31
N ASN A 109 6.31 -11.71 20.10
CA ASN A 109 7.71 -11.36 19.83
C ASN A 109 7.89 -9.90 19.37
N ILE A 110 6.79 -9.17 19.13
CA ILE A 110 6.81 -7.78 18.66
C ILE A 110 6.15 -6.90 19.72
N LEU A 111 6.95 -6.04 20.32
CA LEU A 111 6.44 -5.02 21.22
C LEU A 111 5.84 -3.88 20.38
N TYR A 112 4.53 -3.75 20.35
CA TYR A 112 3.86 -2.62 19.73
C TYR A 112 3.88 -1.45 20.71
N GLU A 113 4.56 -0.38 20.37
CA GLU A 113 4.40 0.88 21.08
C GLU A 113 3.10 1.55 20.57
N ASP A 114 2.17 1.80 21.46
CA ASP A 114 0.92 2.51 21.15
C ASP A 114 1.23 4.01 20.96
N ILE A 115 1.83 4.34 19.83
CA ILE A 115 2.06 5.73 19.45
C ILE A 115 0.74 6.25 18.89
N PRO A 116 0.12 7.26 19.52
CA PRO A 116 -1.08 7.88 19.00
C PRO A 116 -0.76 8.48 17.63
N LEU A 117 -1.03 7.72 16.57
CA LEU A 117 -0.98 8.25 15.22
C LEU A 117 -2.03 9.35 15.15
N GLY A 118 -1.66 10.57 14.86
CA GLY A 118 -2.56 11.72 14.74
C GLY A 118 -3.61 11.59 13.62
N THR A 119 -3.85 10.36 13.14
CA THR A 119 -4.82 10.01 12.08
C THR A 119 -6.24 10.44 12.40
N GLN A 120 -6.62 10.48 13.68
CA GLN A 120 -7.91 10.98 14.14
C GLN A 120 -8.14 12.46 13.77
N TYR A 121 -7.07 13.23 13.58
CA TYR A 121 -7.15 14.65 13.19
C TYR A 121 -7.04 14.85 11.68
N LEU A 122 -6.68 13.81 10.93
CA LEU A 122 -6.40 13.91 9.50
C LEU A 122 -7.62 14.43 8.71
N THR A 123 -8.80 13.91 9.00
CA THR A 123 -10.04 14.34 8.36
C THR A 123 -10.30 15.84 8.58
N SER A 124 -10.18 16.30 9.83
CA SER A 124 -10.39 17.72 10.17
C SER A 124 -9.36 18.62 9.48
N ILE A 125 -8.11 18.17 9.35
CA ILE A 125 -7.05 18.91 8.66
C ILE A 125 -7.33 18.98 7.16
N VAL A 126 -7.69 17.86 6.54
CA VAL A 126 -8.01 17.80 5.11
C VAL A 126 -9.23 18.66 4.78
N ASP A 127 -10.27 18.62 5.61
CA ASP A 127 -11.47 19.44 5.42
C ASP A 127 -11.16 20.94 5.57
N ALA A 128 -10.33 21.32 6.53
CA ALA A 128 -9.90 22.70 6.70
C ALA A 128 -9.09 23.23 5.49
N ILE A 129 -8.20 22.40 4.94
CA ILE A 129 -7.46 22.71 3.71
C ILE A 129 -8.42 22.89 2.54
N ARG A 130 -9.39 21.96 2.38
CA ARG A 130 -10.39 22.00 1.31
C ARG A 130 -11.26 23.23 1.38
N THR A 131 -11.73 23.58 2.57
CA THR A 131 -12.63 24.72 2.81
C THR A 131 -11.89 26.04 3.04
N ARG A 132 -10.54 26.01 3.05
CA ARG A 132 -9.67 27.15 3.36
C ARG A 132 -10.01 27.82 4.69
N THR A 133 -10.36 27.02 5.69
CA THR A 133 -10.66 27.47 7.05
C THR A 133 -9.45 27.34 7.96
N GLN A 134 -9.41 28.15 9.01
CA GLN A 134 -8.34 28.09 10.02
C GLN A 134 -8.64 27.00 11.04
N LEU A 135 -7.60 26.29 11.47
CA LEU A 135 -7.65 25.36 12.57
C LEU A 135 -6.91 25.93 13.77
N LYS A 136 -7.52 25.79 14.94
CA LYS A 136 -6.83 26.03 16.21
C LYS A 136 -6.26 24.69 16.68
N VAL A 137 -4.92 24.59 16.77
CA VAL A 137 -4.22 23.38 17.20
C VAL A 137 -3.62 23.62 18.56
N THR A 138 -3.89 22.75 19.52
CA THR A 138 -3.18 22.71 20.79
C THR A 138 -2.09 21.63 20.69
N TYR A 139 -0.84 22.03 20.75
CA TYR A 139 0.30 21.16 20.59
C TYR A 139 1.10 21.07 21.88
N HIS A 140 1.38 19.85 22.34
CA HIS A 140 2.27 19.60 23.47
C HIS A 140 3.64 19.14 22.98
N ASN A 141 4.65 19.93 23.29
CA ASN A 141 6.03 19.63 22.92
C ASN A 141 6.68 18.78 24.01
N PHE A 142 6.87 17.50 23.75
CA PHE A 142 7.49 16.57 24.69
C PHE A 142 8.97 16.88 25.01
N VAL A 143 9.68 17.50 24.07
CA VAL A 143 11.11 17.84 24.28
C VAL A 143 11.26 19.03 25.22
N ARG A 144 10.36 20.01 25.15
CA ARG A 144 10.38 21.23 25.98
C ARG A 144 9.38 21.21 27.11
N ASN A 145 8.53 20.19 27.19
CA ASN A 145 7.41 20.09 28.12
C ASN A 145 6.50 21.36 28.17
N GLU A 146 6.32 21.95 27.00
CA GLU A 146 5.51 23.17 26.81
C GLU A 146 4.26 22.86 25.99
N THR A 147 3.14 23.49 26.32
CA THR A 147 1.88 23.38 25.57
C THR A 147 1.61 24.73 24.88
N ASN A 148 1.48 24.73 23.56
CA ASN A 148 1.16 25.89 22.74
C ASN A 148 -0.21 25.79 22.10
#